data_8eea4ba6a6b0abeeb7e2e9eb08a06d73
#
_entry.id   8eea4ba6a6b0abeeb7e2e9eb08a06d73
#
_cell.length_a   1.000
_cell.length_b   1.000
_cell.length_c   1.000
_cell.angle_alpha   90.00
_cell.angle_beta   90.00
_cell.angle_gamma   90.00
#
_symmetry.space_group_name_H-M   'P 1'
#
loop_
_entity.id
_entity.type
_entity.pdbx_description
1 polymer ?
#
loop_
_entity_poly.entity_id
_entity_poly.type
_entity_poly.pdbx_seq_one_letter_code
_entity_poly.pdbx_strand_id
1 'polypeptide(L)'
;MKEWRGRAVLVGGAMGLLAVWELSVKTFGIPLYVLPAPTDVAAAFGTEWETLAGHGAVTTLEALAGIGISFILALALGILMDWFPAVKKGVYPLLVVTQTVPMLVLAPIFIIYMGFGIGPKILTVVLMCFFPVAVSFSDGLGRVDEEYVHLVRSCGAGKWSAYRLVKIPAALPSLLSGLKVAATYSISGAVVGEWIGAQEGLGYYLLRVKNGYMLDKVFACVAVIIGLSLCMNGAVRLLGRLWLPYERKHKPYRRYSGGMDNEASGRM
;
A
#
# COMPACT_ATOMS: atom_id res chain seq x y z
N MET A 1 31.45 2.70 -1.05
CA MET A 1 31.84 1.47 -0.31
C MET A 1 30.90 1.10 0.84
N LYS A 2 30.33 2.03 1.61
CA LYS A 2 29.38 1.71 2.72
C LYS A 2 28.06 1.07 2.27
N GLU A 3 27.48 1.50 1.15
CA GLU A 3 26.21 0.95 0.66
C GLU A 3 26.33 -0.50 0.14
N TRP A 4 27.45 -0.86 -0.45
CA TRP A 4 27.69 -2.22 -0.93
C TRP A 4 27.85 -3.21 0.23
N ARG A 5 28.51 -2.80 1.31
CA ARG A 5 28.64 -3.61 2.53
C ARG A 5 27.27 -3.82 3.19
N GLY A 6 26.39 -2.81 3.22
CA GLY A 6 25.04 -2.93 3.74
C GLY A 6 24.19 -3.93 2.95
N ARG A 7 24.27 -3.87 1.61
CA ARG A 7 23.55 -4.83 0.73
C ARG A 7 24.09 -6.25 0.86
N ALA A 8 25.40 -6.41 0.95
CA ALA A 8 26.03 -7.72 1.14
C ALA A 8 25.62 -8.38 2.48
N VAL A 9 25.54 -7.60 3.57
CA VAL A 9 25.06 -8.08 4.88
C VAL A 9 23.60 -8.49 4.83
N LEU A 10 22.72 -7.72 4.14
CA LEU A 10 21.31 -8.06 3.99
C LEU A 10 21.12 -9.35 3.16
N VAL A 11 21.83 -9.47 2.04
CA VAL A 11 21.75 -10.68 1.20
C VAL A 11 22.32 -11.89 1.94
N GLY A 12 23.47 -11.72 2.61
CA GLY A 12 24.08 -12.79 3.40
C GLY A 12 23.19 -13.25 4.56
N GLY A 13 22.53 -12.32 5.24
CA GLY A 13 21.55 -12.61 6.29
C GLY A 13 20.32 -13.37 5.77
N ALA A 14 19.77 -12.96 4.63
CA ALA A 14 18.64 -13.65 4.00
C ALA A 14 19.03 -15.08 3.55
N MET A 15 20.18 -15.24 2.92
CA MET A 15 20.71 -16.55 2.52
C MET A 15 20.97 -17.44 3.72
N GLY A 16 21.51 -16.87 4.82
CA GLY A 16 21.72 -17.61 6.08
C GLY A 16 20.41 -18.11 6.68
N LEU A 17 19.36 -17.28 6.70
CA LEU A 17 18.04 -17.68 7.18
C LEU A 17 17.42 -18.79 6.32
N LEU A 18 17.53 -18.71 5.00
CA LEU A 18 17.05 -19.76 4.10
C LEU A 18 17.83 -21.07 4.30
N ALA A 19 19.15 -21.00 4.49
CA ALA A 19 19.98 -22.17 4.76
C ALA A 19 19.64 -22.82 6.10
N VAL A 20 19.42 -22.03 7.14
CA VAL A 20 18.99 -22.56 8.47
C VAL A 20 17.62 -23.20 8.34
N TRP A 21 16.66 -22.60 7.63
CA TRP A 21 15.35 -23.19 7.41
C TRP A 21 15.45 -24.53 6.65
N GLU A 22 16.16 -24.56 5.52
CA GLU A 22 16.38 -25.76 4.72
C GLU A 22 17.01 -26.89 5.56
N LEU A 23 18.09 -26.57 6.28
CA LEU A 23 18.82 -27.51 7.11
C LEU A 23 17.95 -28.06 8.24
N SER A 24 17.17 -27.18 8.90
CA SER A 24 16.28 -27.58 9.99
C SER A 24 15.22 -28.57 9.51
N VAL A 25 14.55 -28.27 8.38
CA VAL A 25 13.50 -29.16 7.83
C VAL A 25 14.10 -30.53 7.46
N LYS A 26 15.25 -30.57 6.79
CA LYS A 26 15.89 -31.83 6.34
C LYS A 26 16.50 -32.63 7.50
N THR A 27 17.12 -31.96 8.48
CA THR A 27 17.77 -32.65 9.60
C THR A 27 16.75 -33.26 10.56
N PHE A 28 15.66 -32.53 10.86
CA PHE A 28 14.60 -33.02 11.73
C PHE A 28 13.57 -33.90 11.02
N GLY A 29 13.67 -34.10 9.71
CA GLY A 29 12.73 -34.90 8.93
C GLY A 29 11.30 -34.38 8.99
N ILE A 30 11.11 -33.04 8.99
CA ILE A 30 9.80 -32.42 9.15
C ILE A 30 8.94 -32.76 7.92
N PRO A 31 7.73 -33.33 8.10
CA PRO A 31 6.86 -33.66 6.96
C PRO A 31 6.45 -32.44 6.14
N LEU A 32 6.30 -32.61 4.82
CA LEU A 32 5.94 -31.55 3.87
C LEU A 32 4.64 -30.81 4.25
N TYR A 33 3.67 -31.52 4.82
CA TYR A 33 2.38 -30.95 5.27
C TYR A 33 2.48 -30.17 6.58
N VAL A 34 3.64 -30.14 7.25
CA VAL A 34 3.89 -29.33 8.46
C VAL A 34 4.71 -28.12 8.09
N LEU A 35 5.86 -28.32 7.43
CA LEU A 35 6.72 -27.23 6.98
C LEU A 35 7.55 -27.70 5.77
N PRO A 36 7.32 -27.17 4.57
CA PRO A 36 8.12 -27.47 3.39
C PRO A 36 9.52 -26.85 3.50
N ALA A 37 10.53 -27.50 2.91
CA ALA A 37 11.83 -26.88 2.74
C ALA A 37 11.78 -25.80 1.62
N PRO A 38 12.64 -24.78 1.67
CA PRO A 38 12.78 -23.81 0.59
C PRO A 38 12.92 -24.42 -0.81
N THR A 39 13.61 -25.56 -0.93
CA THR A 39 13.74 -26.31 -2.19
C THR A 39 12.42 -26.91 -2.66
N ASP A 40 11.56 -27.39 -1.76
CA ASP A 40 10.22 -27.90 -2.09
C ASP A 40 9.30 -26.78 -2.59
N VAL A 41 9.37 -25.62 -1.93
CA VAL A 41 8.65 -24.41 -2.37
C VAL A 41 9.08 -23.97 -3.78
N ALA A 42 10.39 -23.97 -4.05
CA ALA A 42 10.92 -23.62 -5.37
C ALA A 42 10.47 -24.62 -6.45
N ALA A 43 10.44 -25.92 -6.14
CA ALA A 43 9.93 -26.95 -7.04
C ALA A 43 8.43 -26.77 -7.31
N ALA A 44 7.62 -26.53 -6.27
CA ALA A 44 6.19 -26.25 -6.38
C ALA A 44 5.92 -24.99 -7.20
N PHE A 45 6.72 -23.92 -7.02
CA PHE A 45 6.63 -22.71 -7.84
C PHE A 45 6.87 -22.99 -9.33
N GLY A 46 7.85 -23.82 -9.66
CA GLY A 46 8.13 -24.19 -11.05
C GLY A 46 7.02 -25.05 -11.68
N THR A 47 6.49 -26.03 -10.95
CA THR A 47 5.45 -26.94 -11.46
C THR A 47 4.07 -26.29 -11.59
N GLU A 48 3.74 -25.33 -10.70
CA GLU A 48 2.44 -24.67 -10.66
C GLU A 48 2.45 -23.27 -11.30
N TRP A 49 3.54 -22.89 -12.00
CA TRP A 49 3.70 -21.54 -12.53
C TRP A 49 2.53 -21.05 -13.38
N GLU A 50 2.03 -21.86 -14.30
CA GLU A 50 0.91 -21.50 -15.16
C GLU A 50 -0.36 -21.23 -14.35
N THR A 51 -0.66 -22.10 -13.38
CA THR A 51 -1.80 -21.97 -12.49
C THR A 51 -1.68 -20.70 -11.61
N LEU A 52 -0.50 -20.50 -11.02
CA LEU A 52 -0.21 -19.33 -10.19
C LEU A 52 -0.26 -18.03 -10.99
N ALA A 53 0.25 -18.02 -12.22
CA ALA A 53 0.19 -16.85 -13.10
C ALA A 53 -1.26 -16.52 -13.52
N GLY A 54 -2.06 -17.55 -13.87
CA GLY A 54 -3.48 -17.38 -14.19
C GLY A 54 -4.27 -16.75 -13.02
N HIS A 55 -4.17 -17.34 -11.83
CA HIS A 55 -4.80 -16.80 -10.62
C HIS A 55 -4.23 -15.42 -10.24
N GLY A 56 -2.93 -15.22 -10.42
CA GLY A 56 -2.26 -13.92 -10.17
C GLY A 56 -2.76 -12.81 -11.07
N ALA A 57 -3.07 -13.11 -12.33
CA ALA A 57 -3.67 -12.13 -13.25
C ALA A 57 -5.05 -11.67 -12.78
N VAL A 58 -5.91 -12.59 -12.33
CA VAL A 58 -7.24 -12.27 -11.78
C VAL A 58 -7.12 -11.37 -10.56
N THR A 59 -6.32 -11.78 -9.56
CA THR A 59 -6.09 -10.98 -8.34
C THR A 59 -5.53 -9.58 -8.66
N THR A 60 -4.62 -9.49 -9.65
CA THR A 60 -4.04 -8.22 -10.07
C THR A 60 -5.08 -7.31 -10.72
N LEU A 61 -5.97 -7.84 -11.56
CA LEU A 61 -7.06 -7.06 -12.17
C LEU A 61 -8.03 -6.53 -11.12
N GLU A 62 -8.42 -7.36 -10.15
CA GLU A 62 -9.29 -6.96 -9.03
C GLU A 62 -8.62 -5.86 -8.18
N ALA A 63 -7.32 -6.01 -7.89
CA ALA A 63 -6.54 -5.02 -7.15
C ALA A 63 -6.42 -3.69 -7.91
N LEU A 64 -6.13 -3.73 -9.22
CA LEU A 64 -6.02 -2.53 -10.07
C LEU A 64 -7.37 -1.80 -10.20
N ALA A 65 -8.45 -2.54 -10.40
CA ALA A 65 -9.80 -1.96 -10.46
C ALA A 65 -10.16 -1.29 -9.12
N GLY A 66 -9.95 -2.00 -8.02
CA GLY A 66 -10.27 -1.49 -6.68
C GLY A 66 -9.45 -0.26 -6.29
N ILE A 67 -8.13 -0.26 -6.49
CA ILE A 67 -7.29 0.91 -6.17
C ILE A 67 -7.60 2.10 -7.09
N GLY A 68 -7.93 1.85 -8.37
CA GLY A 68 -8.34 2.89 -9.31
C GLY A 68 -9.64 3.59 -8.88
N ILE A 69 -10.67 2.80 -8.52
CA ILE A 69 -11.95 3.33 -8.00
C ILE A 69 -11.70 4.08 -6.69
N SER A 70 -10.93 3.49 -5.77
CA SER A 70 -10.58 4.12 -4.49
C SER A 70 -9.91 5.47 -4.67
N PHE A 71 -8.98 5.55 -5.61
CA PHE A 71 -8.26 6.79 -5.91
C PHE A 71 -9.19 7.90 -6.35
N ILE A 72 -10.11 7.61 -7.29
CA ILE A 72 -11.09 8.59 -7.79
C ILE A 72 -12.02 9.05 -6.65
N LEU A 73 -12.57 8.12 -5.88
CA LEU A 73 -13.46 8.42 -4.76
C LEU A 73 -12.74 9.23 -3.66
N ALA A 74 -11.50 8.88 -3.35
CA ALA A 74 -10.70 9.57 -2.34
C ALA A 74 -10.36 11.01 -2.76
N LEU A 75 -10.05 11.24 -4.03
CA LEU A 75 -9.84 12.60 -4.55
C LEU A 75 -11.12 13.43 -4.46
N ALA A 76 -12.24 12.88 -4.91
CA ALA A 76 -13.53 13.58 -4.86
C ALA A 76 -13.91 13.93 -3.42
N LEU A 77 -13.81 12.98 -2.49
CA LEU A 77 -14.15 13.20 -1.09
C LEU A 77 -13.15 14.16 -0.41
N GLY A 78 -11.86 14.05 -0.68
CA GLY A 78 -10.84 14.94 -0.12
C GLY A 78 -11.06 16.39 -0.51
N ILE A 79 -11.38 16.66 -1.78
CA ILE A 79 -11.74 18.00 -2.27
C ILE A 79 -13.04 18.47 -1.60
N LEU A 80 -14.05 17.62 -1.51
CA LEU A 80 -15.32 17.96 -0.87
C LEU A 80 -15.14 18.35 0.60
N MET A 81 -14.34 17.59 1.35
CA MET A 81 -14.04 17.88 2.75
C MET A 81 -13.25 19.19 2.93
N ASP A 82 -12.36 19.52 1.99
CA ASP A 82 -11.59 20.77 2.08
C ASP A 82 -12.45 21.99 1.69
N TRP A 83 -13.41 21.81 0.77
CA TRP A 83 -14.34 22.89 0.38
C TRP A 83 -15.41 23.18 1.42
N PHE A 84 -15.85 22.15 2.14
CA PHE A 84 -16.93 22.24 3.12
C PHE A 84 -16.45 21.76 4.49
N PRO A 85 -16.02 22.68 5.39
CA PRO A 85 -15.52 22.31 6.73
C PRO A 85 -16.53 21.50 7.55
N ALA A 86 -17.83 21.71 7.34
CA ALA A 86 -18.89 20.93 7.98
C ALA A 86 -18.86 19.45 7.56
N VAL A 87 -18.62 19.19 6.26
CA VAL A 87 -18.44 17.83 5.74
C VAL A 87 -17.20 17.18 6.36
N LYS A 88 -16.08 17.91 6.44
CA LYS A 88 -14.85 17.41 7.06
C LYS A 88 -15.08 17.02 8.51
N LYS A 89 -15.74 17.88 9.30
CA LYS A 89 -16.04 17.60 10.72
C LYS A 89 -16.91 16.37 10.93
N GLY A 90 -17.83 16.08 10.01
CA GLY A 90 -18.70 14.92 10.09
C GLY A 90 -18.07 13.65 9.52
N VAL A 91 -17.48 13.73 8.33
CA VAL A 91 -17.02 12.56 7.58
C VAL A 91 -15.63 12.08 8.02
N TYR A 92 -14.70 12.98 8.34
CA TYR A 92 -13.34 12.59 8.71
C TYR A 92 -13.27 11.64 9.91
N PRO A 93 -13.98 11.87 11.03
CA PRO A 93 -14.01 10.91 12.14
C PRO A 93 -14.56 9.54 11.73
N LEU A 94 -15.59 9.52 10.86
CA LEU A 94 -16.17 8.26 10.36
C LEU A 94 -15.16 7.49 9.52
N LEU A 95 -14.37 8.18 8.68
CA LEU A 95 -13.30 7.54 7.92
C LEU A 95 -12.28 6.87 8.84
N VAL A 96 -11.90 7.52 9.93
CA VAL A 96 -10.93 6.96 10.89
C VAL A 96 -11.52 5.74 11.61
N VAL A 97 -12.77 5.83 12.07
CA VAL A 97 -13.44 4.73 12.78
C VAL A 97 -13.66 3.52 11.87
N THR A 98 -14.05 3.71 10.62
CA THR A 98 -14.30 2.61 9.69
C THR A 98 -13.04 1.79 9.36
N GLN A 99 -11.85 2.37 9.50
CA GLN A 99 -10.58 1.62 9.36
C GLN A 99 -10.37 0.57 10.47
N THR A 100 -11.05 0.69 11.60
CA THR A 100 -10.93 -0.27 12.71
C THR A 100 -11.72 -1.55 12.47
N VAL A 101 -12.64 -1.55 11.50
CA VAL A 101 -13.45 -2.73 11.19
C VAL A 101 -12.63 -3.74 10.38
N PRO A 102 -12.47 -4.99 10.85
CA PRO A 102 -11.72 -6.00 10.10
C PRO A 102 -12.44 -6.33 8.78
N MET A 103 -11.74 -6.11 7.65
CA MET A 103 -12.30 -6.38 6.31
C MET A 103 -12.72 -7.84 6.12
N LEU A 104 -12.05 -8.77 6.81
CA LEU A 104 -12.40 -10.18 6.80
C LEU A 104 -13.84 -10.45 7.28
N VAL A 105 -14.36 -9.60 8.18
CA VAL A 105 -15.74 -9.71 8.69
C VAL A 105 -16.74 -9.11 7.70
N LEU A 106 -16.34 -8.09 6.94
CA LEU A 106 -17.21 -7.41 5.97
C LEU A 106 -17.34 -8.18 4.65
N ALA A 107 -16.31 -8.90 4.22
CA ALA A 107 -16.32 -9.63 2.94
C ALA A 107 -17.52 -10.60 2.80
N PRO A 108 -17.89 -11.42 3.79
CA PRO A 108 -19.11 -12.25 3.72
C PRO A 108 -20.39 -11.43 3.56
N ILE A 109 -20.46 -10.28 4.22
CA ILE A 109 -21.64 -9.40 4.18
C ILE A 109 -21.82 -8.85 2.76
N PHE A 110 -20.74 -8.47 2.09
CA PHE A 110 -20.81 -7.99 0.70
C PHE A 110 -21.32 -9.07 -0.26
N ILE A 111 -20.94 -10.33 -0.04
CA ILE A 111 -21.45 -11.45 -0.85
C ILE A 111 -22.94 -11.68 -0.63
N ILE A 112 -23.44 -11.54 0.60
CA ILE A 112 -24.87 -11.69 0.89
C ILE A 112 -25.69 -10.64 0.14
N TYR A 113 -25.21 -9.38 0.07
CA TYR A 113 -25.96 -8.30 -0.59
C TYR A 113 -25.74 -8.21 -2.10
N MET A 114 -24.54 -8.54 -2.59
CA MET A 114 -24.14 -8.36 -3.99
C MET A 114 -24.12 -9.68 -4.77
N GLY A 115 -24.26 -10.82 -4.09
CA GLY A 115 -24.11 -12.14 -4.70
C GLY A 115 -22.63 -12.50 -4.95
N PHE A 116 -22.45 -13.68 -5.54
CA PHE A 116 -21.14 -14.16 -5.96
C PHE A 116 -20.70 -13.45 -7.24
N GLY A 117 -19.42 -13.09 -7.33
CA GLY A 117 -18.86 -12.45 -8.51
C GLY A 117 -17.69 -11.54 -8.20
N ILE A 118 -17.36 -10.69 -9.17
CA ILE A 118 -16.24 -9.75 -9.06
C ILE A 118 -16.57 -8.52 -8.17
N GLY A 119 -17.87 -8.16 -8.05
CA GLY A 119 -18.31 -6.97 -7.33
C GLY A 119 -17.88 -6.92 -5.87
N PRO A 120 -18.21 -7.93 -5.03
CA PRO A 120 -17.80 -7.99 -3.63
C PRO A 120 -16.29 -7.93 -3.43
N LYS A 121 -15.53 -8.55 -4.33
CA LYS A 121 -14.07 -8.59 -4.30
C LYS A 121 -13.48 -7.19 -4.55
N ILE A 122 -13.93 -6.52 -5.62
CA ILE A 122 -13.53 -5.14 -5.92
C ILE A 122 -13.94 -4.21 -4.77
N LEU A 123 -15.15 -4.36 -4.21
CA LEU A 123 -15.61 -3.53 -3.09
C LEU A 123 -14.70 -3.68 -1.86
N THR A 124 -14.25 -4.91 -1.56
CA THR A 124 -13.29 -5.18 -0.48
C THR A 124 -11.98 -4.42 -0.71
N VAL A 125 -11.43 -4.47 -1.93
CA VAL A 125 -10.22 -3.71 -2.30
C VAL A 125 -10.49 -2.22 -2.20
N VAL A 126 -11.62 -1.74 -2.73
CA VAL A 126 -12.00 -0.32 -2.67
C VAL A 126 -11.97 0.19 -1.24
N LEU A 127 -12.62 -0.49 -0.31
CA LEU A 127 -12.65 -0.06 1.08
C LEU A 127 -11.28 -0.07 1.73
N MET A 128 -10.46 -1.12 1.50
CA MET A 128 -9.11 -1.18 2.07
C MET A 128 -8.18 -0.07 1.53
N CYS A 129 -8.36 0.33 0.28
CA CYS A 129 -7.50 1.34 -0.36
C CYS A 129 -8.02 2.77 -0.19
N PHE A 130 -9.33 2.96 -0.10
CA PHE A 130 -9.99 4.26 -0.07
C PHE A 130 -9.58 5.10 1.14
N PHE A 131 -9.65 4.52 2.35
CA PHE A 131 -9.39 5.26 3.58
C PHE A 131 -7.97 5.83 3.67
N PRO A 132 -6.88 5.05 3.44
CA PRO A 132 -5.53 5.58 3.47
C PRO A 132 -5.32 6.74 2.49
N VAL A 133 -5.91 6.64 1.29
CA VAL A 133 -5.78 7.68 0.27
C VAL A 133 -6.59 8.93 0.64
N ALA A 134 -7.86 8.76 1.07
CA ALA A 134 -8.75 9.87 1.42
C ALA A 134 -8.22 10.67 2.62
N VAL A 135 -7.78 9.99 3.67
CA VAL A 135 -7.21 10.63 4.87
C VAL A 135 -5.90 11.36 4.52
N SER A 136 -4.96 10.68 3.85
CA SER A 136 -3.69 11.29 3.48
C SER A 136 -3.86 12.50 2.56
N PHE A 137 -4.80 12.44 1.61
CA PHE A 137 -5.06 13.55 0.71
C PHE A 137 -5.75 14.72 1.43
N SER A 138 -6.76 14.46 2.26
CA SER A 138 -7.43 15.48 3.08
C SER A 138 -6.46 16.19 4.03
N ASP A 139 -5.54 15.44 4.66
CA ASP A 139 -4.50 16.01 5.51
C ASP A 139 -3.51 16.85 4.70
N GLY A 140 -3.15 16.37 3.50
CA GLY A 140 -2.30 17.13 2.58
C GLY A 140 -2.90 18.47 2.17
N LEU A 141 -4.20 18.51 1.84
CA LEU A 141 -4.92 19.73 1.51
C LEU A 141 -5.01 20.69 2.71
N GLY A 142 -5.19 20.16 3.93
CA GLY A 142 -5.29 20.95 5.15
C GLY A 142 -3.96 21.52 5.66
N ARG A 143 -2.82 21.02 5.15
CA ARG A 143 -1.47 21.52 5.52
C ARG A 143 -0.98 22.65 4.62
N VAL A 144 -1.73 22.97 3.57
CA VAL A 144 -1.35 24.05 2.66
C VAL A 144 -1.49 25.39 3.38
N ASP A 145 -0.41 26.14 3.43
CA ASP A 145 -0.38 27.46 4.05
C ASP A 145 -1.35 28.40 3.33
N GLU A 146 -2.25 29.02 4.10
CA GLU A 146 -3.26 29.93 3.57
C GLU A 146 -2.64 31.17 2.94
N GLU A 147 -1.44 31.58 3.33
CA GLU A 147 -0.72 32.71 2.74
C GLU A 147 -0.52 32.54 1.23
N TYR A 148 -0.11 31.33 0.79
CA TYR A 148 0.02 31.05 -0.64
C TYR A 148 -1.31 31.11 -1.39
N VAL A 149 -2.38 30.65 -0.76
CA VAL A 149 -3.73 30.72 -1.32
C VAL A 149 -4.19 32.18 -1.46
N HIS A 150 -3.94 33.00 -0.41
CA HIS A 150 -4.23 34.43 -0.43
C HIS A 150 -3.42 35.17 -1.48
N LEU A 151 -2.12 34.90 -1.60
CA LEU A 151 -1.25 35.51 -2.60
C LEU A 151 -1.79 35.32 -4.03
N VAL A 152 -2.10 34.08 -4.39
CA VAL A 152 -2.63 33.76 -5.74
C VAL A 152 -3.98 34.42 -5.98
N ARG A 153 -4.83 34.50 -4.94
CA ARG A 153 -6.12 35.21 -5.03
C ARG A 153 -5.98 36.71 -5.15
N SER A 154 -4.99 37.32 -4.50
CA SER A 154 -4.66 38.75 -4.63
C SER A 154 -4.19 39.10 -6.05
N CYS A 155 -3.60 38.13 -6.76
CA CYS A 155 -3.28 38.27 -8.19
C CYS A 155 -4.48 38.06 -9.13
N GLY A 156 -5.71 38.03 -8.61
CA GLY A 156 -6.95 37.93 -9.40
C GLY A 156 -7.37 36.48 -9.72
N ALA A 157 -6.74 35.48 -9.15
CA ALA A 157 -7.11 34.08 -9.40
C ALA A 157 -8.42 33.71 -8.65
N GLY A 158 -9.33 33.07 -9.38
CA GLY A 158 -10.55 32.51 -8.77
C GLY A 158 -10.25 31.32 -7.83
N LYS A 159 -11.26 30.91 -7.04
CA LYS A 159 -11.15 29.82 -6.06
C LYS A 159 -10.62 28.52 -6.68
N TRP A 160 -11.08 28.15 -7.87
CA TRP A 160 -10.63 26.95 -8.59
C TRP A 160 -9.18 27.06 -9.08
N SER A 161 -8.78 28.24 -9.54
CA SER A 161 -7.38 28.48 -9.97
C SER A 161 -6.40 28.34 -8.79
N ALA A 162 -6.75 28.89 -7.60
CA ALA A 162 -5.97 28.70 -6.39
C ALA A 162 -5.86 27.23 -5.97
N TYR A 163 -6.94 26.47 -6.15
CA TYR A 163 -6.94 25.02 -5.92
C TYR A 163 -5.96 24.29 -6.82
N ARG A 164 -6.09 24.52 -8.14
CA ARG A 164 -5.28 23.82 -9.15
C ARG A 164 -3.80 24.22 -9.11
N LEU A 165 -3.51 25.48 -8.81
CA LEU A 165 -2.15 26.01 -8.85
C LEU A 165 -1.37 25.82 -7.53
N VAL A 166 -2.07 25.79 -6.39
CA VAL A 166 -1.45 25.76 -5.06
C VAL A 166 -1.84 24.50 -4.28
N LYS A 167 -3.14 24.33 -3.99
CA LYS A 167 -3.58 23.28 -3.05
C LYS A 167 -3.33 21.87 -3.55
N ILE A 168 -3.75 21.55 -4.78
CA ILE A 168 -3.55 20.20 -5.32
C ILE A 168 -2.07 19.83 -5.46
N PRO A 169 -1.20 20.68 -6.07
CA PRO A 169 0.22 20.37 -6.17
C PRO A 169 0.90 20.22 -4.81
N ALA A 170 0.56 21.06 -3.83
CA ALA A 170 1.12 20.96 -2.48
C ALA A 170 0.65 19.72 -1.72
N ALA A 171 -0.55 19.20 -2.01
CA ALA A 171 -1.08 17.97 -1.40
C ALA A 171 -0.60 16.67 -2.08
N LEU A 172 -0.01 16.74 -3.28
CA LEU A 172 0.46 15.56 -4.02
C LEU A 172 1.41 14.64 -3.24
N PRO A 173 2.40 15.13 -2.46
CA PRO A 173 3.26 14.27 -1.66
C PRO A 173 2.48 13.44 -0.64
N SER A 174 1.50 14.05 0.02
CA SER A 174 0.63 13.36 0.97
C SER A 174 -0.28 12.35 0.29
N LEU A 175 -0.87 12.70 -0.85
CA LEU A 175 -1.65 11.79 -1.69
C LEU A 175 -0.85 10.56 -2.10
N LEU A 176 0.39 10.75 -2.58
CA LEU A 176 1.28 9.65 -2.95
C LEU A 176 1.67 8.79 -1.75
N SER A 177 1.77 9.36 -0.56
CA SER A 177 2.02 8.60 0.66
C SER A 177 0.84 7.67 0.99
N GLY A 178 -0.39 8.18 0.90
CA GLY A 178 -1.61 7.37 1.02
C GLY A 178 -1.71 6.29 -0.07
N LEU A 179 -1.38 6.63 -1.30
CA LEU A 179 -1.42 5.70 -2.43
C LEU A 179 -0.38 4.55 -2.29
N LYS A 180 0.80 4.81 -1.71
CA LYS A 180 1.77 3.76 -1.38
C LYS A 180 1.22 2.77 -0.36
N VAL A 181 0.51 3.25 0.66
CA VAL A 181 -0.15 2.39 1.64
C VAL A 181 -1.27 1.58 0.96
N ALA A 182 -2.10 2.23 0.16
CA ALA A 182 -3.17 1.58 -0.61
C ALA A 182 -2.63 0.51 -1.57
N ALA A 183 -1.49 0.74 -2.23
CA ALA A 183 -0.84 -0.26 -3.10
C ALA A 183 -0.46 -1.54 -2.35
N THR A 184 -0.03 -1.42 -1.09
CA THR A 184 0.23 -2.59 -0.25
C THR A 184 -1.05 -3.34 0.10
N TYR A 185 -2.12 -2.61 0.40
CA TYR A 185 -3.41 -3.19 0.76
C TYR A 185 -4.22 -3.71 -0.43
N SER A 186 -3.96 -3.27 -1.66
CA SER A 186 -4.76 -3.65 -2.83
C SER A 186 -4.71 -5.15 -3.12
N ILE A 187 -3.52 -5.75 -3.13
CA ILE A 187 -3.36 -7.19 -3.34
C ILE A 187 -3.92 -7.98 -2.16
N SER A 188 -3.64 -7.55 -0.92
CA SER A 188 -4.19 -8.21 0.28
C SER A 188 -5.72 -8.14 0.31
N GLY A 189 -6.31 -7.02 -0.11
CA GLY A 189 -7.75 -6.84 -0.20
C GLY A 189 -8.40 -7.74 -1.24
N ALA A 190 -7.78 -7.91 -2.41
CA ALA A 190 -8.23 -8.84 -3.43
C ALA A 190 -8.20 -10.29 -2.89
N VAL A 191 -7.07 -10.72 -2.32
CA VAL A 191 -6.92 -12.05 -1.72
C VAL A 191 -7.98 -12.33 -0.65
N VAL A 192 -8.26 -11.35 0.25
CA VAL A 192 -9.33 -11.48 1.27
C VAL A 192 -10.71 -11.57 0.63
N GLY A 193 -10.97 -10.76 -0.41
CA GLY A 193 -12.23 -10.81 -1.16
C GLY A 193 -12.44 -12.13 -1.90
N GLU A 194 -11.36 -12.81 -2.30
CA GLU A 194 -11.39 -14.11 -2.97
C GLU A 194 -11.59 -15.29 -2.02
N TRP A 195 -11.41 -15.12 -0.71
CA TRP A 195 -11.52 -16.24 0.25
C TRP A 195 -12.93 -16.82 0.33
N ILE A 196 -13.94 -16.07 -0.04
CA ILE A 196 -15.32 -16.50 0.08
C ILE A 196 -15.98 -16.45 -1.29
N GLY A 197 -16.40 -17.61 -1.78
CA GLY A 197 -17.21 -17.74 -2.98
C GLY A 197 -16.49 -17.43 -4.31
N ALA A 198 -15.18 -17.24 -4.31
CA ALA A 198 -14.42 -17.14 -5.54
C ALA A 198 -14.20 -18.52 -6.19
N GLN A 199 -14.05 -18.52 -7.51
CA GLN A 199 -13.66 -19.70 -8.30
C GLN A 199 -12.25 -19.53 -8.91
N GLU A 200 -11.73 -18.30 -8.89
CA GLU A 200 -10.44 -17.91 -9.44
C GLU A 200 -9.79 -16.85 -8.53
N GLY A 201 -8.48 -16.68 -8.66
CA GLY A 201 -7.65 -15.77 -7.89
C GLY A 201 -6.72 -16.48 -6.92
N LEU A 202 -5.68 -15.76 -6.46
CA LEU A 202 -4.66 -16.33 -5.56
C LEU A 202 -5.22 -16.67 -4.18
N GLY A 203 -6.20 -15.90 -3.68
CA GLY A 203 -6.87 -16.19 -2.41
C GLY A 203 -7.69 -17.49 -2.47
N TYR A 204 -8.41 -17.71 -3.57
CA TYR A 204 -9.10 -18.98 -3.84
C TYR A 204 -8.11 -20.15 -3.92
N TYR A 205 -7.06 -20.01 -4.73
CA TYR A 205 -6.03 -21.03 -4.87
C TYR A 205 -5.38 -21.36 -3.53
N LEU A 206 -5.02 -20.34 -2.75
CA LEU A 206 -4.41 -20.49 -1.43
C LEU A 206 -5.28 -21.31 -0.49
N LEU A 207 -6.60 -21.05 -0.41
CA LEU A 207 -7.52 -21.82 0.42
C LEU A 207 -7.65 -23.27 -0.08
N ARG A 208 -7.71 -23.47 -1.38
CA ARG A 208 -7.81 -24.79 -2.01
C ARG A 208 -6.60 -25.66 -1.65
N VAL A 209 -5.38 -25.16 -1.86
CA VAL A 209 -4.15 -25.93 -1.56
C VAL A 209 -3.91 -26.09 -0.06
N LYS A 210 -4.28 -25.09 0.74
CA LYS A 210 -4.26 -25.17 2.21
C LYS A 210 -5.17 -26.29 2.72
N ASN A 211 -6.41 -26.38 2.23
CA ASN A 211 -7.35 -27.42 2.62
C ASN A 211 -6.91 -28.82 2.13
N GLY A 212 -6.10 -28.87 1.07
CA GLY A 212 -5.44 -30.08 0.57
C GLY A 212 -4.14 -30.44 1.30
N TYR A 213 -3.74 -29.69 2.34
CA TYR A 213 -2.47 -29.88 3.07
C TYR A 213 -1.21 -29.82 2.18
N MET A 214 -1.28 -29.10 1.05
CA MET A 214 -0.17 -28.88 0.10
C MET A 214 0.59 -27.62 0.48
N LEU A 215 1.34 -27.65 1.58
CA LEU A 215 1.98 -26.45 2.14
C LEU A 215 3.10 -25.90 1.26
N ASP A 216 3.76 -26.72 0.48
CA ASP A 216 4.71 -26.30 -0.56
C ASP A 216 4.06 -25.32 -1.55
N LYS A 217 2.85 -25.65 -2.04
CA LYS A 217 2.07 -24.78 -2.94
C LYS A 217 1.50 -23.56 -2.23
N VAL A 218 1.16 -23.66 -0.93
CA VAL A 218 0.76 -22.52 -0.11
C VAL A 218 1.87 -21.48 -0.05
N PHE A 219 3.11 -21.92 0.26
CA PHE A 219 4.27 -21.02 0.33
C PHE A 219 4.63 -20.44 -1.04
N ALA A 220 4.53 -21.24 -2.12
CA ALA A 220 4.70 -20.75 -3.48
C ALA A 220 3.67 -19.65 -3.83
N CYS A 221 2.39 -19.85 -3.49
CA CYS A 221 1.34 -18.86 -3.69
C CYS A 221 1.61 -17.57 -2.88
N VAL A 222 2.02 -17.68 -1.61
CA VAL A 222 2.40 -16.54 -0.78
C VAL A 222 3.58 -15.76 -1.39
N ALA A 223 4.57 -16.45 -1.97
CA ALA A 223 5.67 -15.80 -2.66
C ALA A 223 5.19 -14.97 -3.87
N VAL A 224 4.21 -15.48 -4.65
CA VAL A 224 3.57 -14.71 -5.74
C VAL A 224 2.84 -13.49 -5.21
N ILE A 225 2.05 -13.63 -4.15
CA ILE A 225 1.32 -12.51 -3.50
C ILE A 225 2.29 -11.42 -3.06
N ILE A 226 3.41 -11.79 -2.42
CA ILE A 226 4.47 -10.85 -2.02
C ILE A 226 5.07 -10.17 -3.26
N GLY A 227 5.40 -10.94 -4.30
CA GLY A 227 5.92 -10.41 -5.55
C GLY A 227 5.00 -9.38 -6.19
N LEU A 228 3.70 -9.69 -6.32
CA LEU A 228 2.69 -8.77 -6.85
C LEU A 228 2.55 -7.51 -5.99
N SER A 229 2.55 -7.64 -4.66
CA SER A 229 2.49 -6.50 -3.74
C SER A 229 3.71 -5.59 -3.89
N LEU A 230 4.91 -6.16 -4.07
CA LEU A 230 6.13 -5.40 -4.34
C LEU A 230 6.08 -4.71 -5.71
N CYS A 231 5.56 -5.37 -6.74
CA CYS A 231 5.35 -4.78 -8.07
C CYS A 231 4.37 -3.60 -8.00
N MET A 232 3.23 -3.75 -7.29
CA MET A 232 2.27 -2.67 -7.09
C MET A 232 2.90 -1.47 -6.39
N ASN A 233 3.63 -1.70 -5.30
CA ASN A 233 4.39 -0.64 -4.61
C ASN A 233 5.44 0.01 -5.53
N GLY A 234 6.12 -0.80 -6.35
CA GLY A 234 7.08 -0.33 -7.34
C GLY A 234 6.43 0.58 -8.37
N ALA A 235 5.27 0.19 -8.90
CA ALA A 235 4.50 0.97 -9.87
C ALA A 235 4.07 2.34 -9.28
N VAL A 236 3.54 2.34 -8.05
CA VAL A 236 3.16 3.60 -7.36
C VAL A 236 4.38 4.48 -7.08
N ARG A 237 5.53 3.91 -6.69
CA ARG A 237 6.78 4.67 -6.53
C ARG A 237 7.24 5.29 -7.85
N LEU A 238 7.10 4.56 -8.95
CA LEU A 238 7.45 5.06 -10.29
C LEU A 238 6.53 6.21 -10.71
N LEU A 239 5.22 6.06 -10.53
CA LEU A 239 4.24 7.14 -10.72
C LEU A 239 4.59 8.37 -9.88
N GLY A 240 4.93 8.18 -8.61
CA GLY A 240 5.36 9.26 -7.73
C GLY A 240 6.61 9.99 -8.24
N ARG A 241 7.56 9.28 -8.84
CA ARG A 241 8.76 9.89 -9.46
C ARG A 241 8.44 10.71 -10.71
N LEU A 242 7.39 10.32 -11.43
CA LEU A 242 6.93 11.04 -12.63
C LEU A 242 6.11 12.28 -12.26
N TRP A 243 5.30 12.20 -11.20
CA TRP A 243 4.42 13.29 -10.77
C TRP A 243 5.11 14.34 -9.90
N LEU A 244 6.19 13.98 -9.20
CA LEU A 244 6.95 14.88 -8.32
C LEU A 244 8.44 15.00 -8.74
N PRO A 245 8.75 15.51 -9.94
CA PRO A 245 10.14 15.78 -10.31
C PRO A 245 10.80 16.84 -9.43
N TYR A 246 9.98 17.63 -8.69
CA TYR A 246 10.38 18.75 -7.87
C TYR A 246 11.01 18.35 -6.52
N GLU A 247 10.55 17.27 -5.87
CA GLU A 247 11.12 16.81 -4.58
C GLU A 247 12.59 16.35 -4.68
N ARG A 248 13.09 16.06 -5.86
CA ARG A 248 14.49 15.65 -6.05
C ARG A 248 15.52 16.74 -5.76
N LYS A 249 15.14 18.02 -5.69
CA LYS A 249 16.06 19.15 -5.56
C LYS A 249 16.17 19.74 -4.15
N HIS A 250 15.30 19.39 -3.23
CA HIS A 250 15.39 19.89 -1.85
C HIS A 250 15.98 18.81 -0.93
N LYS A 251 17.32 18.79 -0.81
CA LYS A 251 17.98 18.27 0.40
C LYS A 251 17.47 19.12 1.57
N PRO A 252 17.14 18.51 2.73
CA PRO A 252 16.70 19.28 3.89
C PRO A 252 17.75 20.33 4.20
N TYR A 253 17.32 21.59 4.25
CA TYR A 253 18.15 22.71 4.68
C TYR A 253 18.65 22.37 6.09
N ARG A 254 19.92 22.04 6.20
CA ARG A 254 20.60 21.75 7.46
C ARG A 254 20.42 23.01 8.31
N ARG A 255 19.52 22.96 9.30
CA ARG A 255 19.39 24.00 10.28
C ARG A 255 20.78 24.30 10.82
N TYR A 256 21.29 25.46 10.50
CA TYR A 256 22.46 26.05 11.14
C TYR A 256 22.07 26.32 12.60
N SER A 257 22.24 25.34 13.48
CA SER A 257 22.40 25.53 14.91
C SER A 257 23.91 25.77 15.15
N GLY A 258 24.34 26.94 14.77
CA GLY A 258 25.73 27.35 14.93
C GLY A 258 25.76 28.74 15.55
N GLY A 259 26.07 28.83 16.82
CA GLY A 259 26.74 29.99 17.37
C GLY A 259 25.89 31.05 18.07
N MET A 260 25.37 30.74 19.24
CA MET A 260 25.05 31.76 20.29
C MET A 260 25.41 31.30 21.70
N ASP A 261 26.49 30.55 21.85
CA ASP A 261 26.99 30.17 23.19
C ASP A 261 28.48 30.47 23.34
N ASN A 262 28.91 31.69 22.99
CA ASN A 262 30.31 32.05 23.28
C ASN A 262 30.55 33.55 23.52
N GLU A 263 29.60 34.30 24.16
CA GLU A 263 29.82 35.65 24.62
C GLU A 263 29.41 35.92 26.08
N ALA A 264 29.32 34.90 26.93
CA ALA A 264 29.01 35.10 28.34
C ALA A 264 30.05 34.53 29.32
N SER A 265 31.33 34.42 28.91
CA SER A 265 32.39 34.03 29.88
C SER A 265 33.66 34.87 29.67
N GLY A 266 33.53 36.17 29.85
CA GLY A 266 34.67 37.05 29.75
C GLY A 266 34.47 38.41 30.40
N ARG A 267 33.99 38.50 31.64
CA ARG A 267 34.17 39.65 32.55
C ARG A 267 33.66 39.26 33.97
N MET A 268 34.54 38.80 34.77
CA MET A 268 34.78 39.17 36.18
C MET A 268 36.01 38.42 36.67
#